data_33f5045b5ed3ceaddd9f863932a15590
#
_entry.id   33f5045b5ed3ceaddd9f863932a15590
#
_cell.length_a   1.000
_cell.length_b   1.000
_cell.length_c   1.000
_cell.angle_alpha   90.00
_cell.angle_beta   90.00
_cell.angle_gamma   90.00
#
_symmetry.space_group_name_H-M   'P 1'
#
loop_
_entity.id
_entity.type
_entity.pdbx_description
1 polymer ?
#
loop_
_entity_poly.entity_id
_entity_poly.type
_entity_poly.pdbx_seq_one_letter_code
_entity_poly.pdbx_strand_id
1 'polypeptide(L)'
;MTFEQLELIEPIQKALTKEGYTIPTPIQAEAIPYVLDGYDLLGCAQTGTGKTAAFSIPIIQNLYNERQHGKVRGIKALILTPTRELAIQIGESFTAYGKYTGVRHTVIFGGVGQKPQTDALERGVDVLIATPGRLLDLINQGFISLKYLDYFVLDEADRMLDMGFIHDIKRILPLLPKKRQSLFFSATMPPEIERLAGTILHEPQKVEVTPASSTVDKIDQSVYFVEKTEKVSLLTHLLKDSSLESVLVFTRTKHGADKVARVLAKANIGAEAIHGNKSQTARQRALTNFKDHTTRVLIATDIAARGIDVDHLSHVINYELPNVPETYVHRIGRTGRAGRSGVAYSFCDAEEVPYLKDIQKLIGKQIPVAGGNEFETADVKAAVAEKKEAIKQESKRRNMFGSKRDGSFWRNKKRAEAGNQKTAKKKS
;
A
#
# COMPACT_ATOMS: atom_id res chain seq x y z
N MET A 1 0.85 -20.30 -18.70
CA MET A 1 -0.63 -20.15 -18.72
C MET A 1 -0.95 -18.84 -19.42
N THR A 2 -1.93 -18.80 -20.33
CA THR A 2 -2.44 -17.59 -20.97
C THR A 2 -3.83 -17.27 -20.42
N PHE A 3 -4.35 -16.04 -20.67
CA PHE A 3 -5.73 -15.71 -20.27
C PHE A 3 -6.80 -16.57 -20.94
N GLU A 4 -6.52 -17.11 -22.12
CA GLU A 4 -7.42 -18.05 -22.81
C GLU A 4 -7.64 -19.36 -22.03
N GLN A 5 -6.63 -19.77 -21.26
CA GLN A 5 -6.67 -20.99 -20.42
C GLN A 5 -7.41 -20.78 -19.09
N LEU A 6 -7.87 -19.57 -18.78
CA LEU A 6 -8.59 -19.24 -17.55
C LEU A 6 -10.12 -19.35 -17.71
N GLU A 7 -10.62 -19.94 -18.81
CA GLU A 7 -12.05 -20.15 -19.08
C GLU A 7 -12.90 -18.86 -19.01
N LEU A 8 -12.29 -17.73 -19.43
CA LEU A 8 -12.97 -16.45 -19.43
C LEU A 8 -13.92 -16.33 -20.63
N ILE A 9 -15.07 -15.69 -20.41
CA ILE A 9 -16.06 -15.42 -21.47
C ILE A 9 -15.47 -14.51 -22.55
N GLU A 10 -15.96 -14.67 -23.80
CA GLU A 10 -15.50 -13.91 -24.97
C GLU A 10 -15.48 -12.38 -24.76
N PRO A 11 -16.52 -11.74 -24.14
CA PRO A 11 -16.50 -10.29 -23.90
C PRO A 11 -15.31 -9.83 -23.05
N ILE A 12 -14.90 -10.63 -22.07
CA ILE A 12 -13.74 -10.32 -21.20
C ILE A 12 -12.44 -10.55 -21.97
N GLN A 13 -12.30 -11.67 -22.67
CA GLN A 13 -11.10 -11.94 -23.49
C GLN A 13 -10.86 -10.82 -24.50
N LYS A 14 -11.92 -10.34 -25.18
CA LYS A 14 -11.86 -9.20 -26.08
C LYS A 14 -11.41 -7.90 -25.38
N ALA A 15 -11.89 -7.67 -24.18
CA ALA A 15 -11.47 -6.51 -23.38
C ALA A 15 -9.99 -6.60 -23.01
N LEU A 16 -9.51 -7.74 -22.51
CA LEU A 16 -8.12 -7.98 -22.13
C LEU A 16 -7.16 -7.85 -23.31
N THR A 17 -7.52 -8.40 -24.47
CA THR A 17 -6.72 -8.25 -25.71
C THR A 17 -6.58 -6.78 -26.10
N LYS A 18 -7.65 -5.98 -25.95
CA LYS A 18 -7.63 -4.55 -26.24
C LYS A 18 -6.71 -3.77 -25.30
N GLU A 19 -6.65 -4.18 -24.03
CA GLU A 19 -5.75 -3.59 -23.01
C GLU A 19 -4.31 -4.15 -23.11
N GLY A 20 -4.01 -5.04 -24.06
CA GLY A 20 -2.68 -5.62 -24.27
C GLY A 20 -2.30 -6.71 -23.27
N TYR A 21 -3.27 -7.27 -22.54
CA TYR A 21 -3.04 -8.36 -21.59
C TYR A 21 -2.97 -9.70 -22.34
N THR A 22 -1.81 -10.36 -22.29
CA THR A 22 -1.58 -11.65 -22.95
C THR A 22 -1.32 -12.78 -21.97
N ILE A 23 -0.57 -12.49 -20.91
CA ILE A 23 -0.14 -13.46 -19.91
C ILE A 23 -0.61 -12.99 -18.53
N PRO A 24 -1.34 -13.81 -17.78
CA PRO A 24 -1.73 -13.48 -16.41
C PRO A 24 -0.51 -13.44 -15.49
N THR A 25 -0.50 -12.49 -14.57
CA THR A 25 0.48 -12.47 -13.48
C THR A 25 0.26 -13.68 -12.55
N PRO A 26 1.24 -14.06 -11.71
CA PRO A 26 1.09 -15.19 -10.79
C PRO A 26 -0.18 -15.10 -9.93
N ILE A 27 -0.47 -13.94 -9.34
CA ILE A 27 -1.68 -13.76 -8.52
C ILE A 27 -2.97 -13.92 -9.34
N GLN A 28 -2.98 -13.51 -10.61
CA GLN A 28 -4.13 -13.65 -11.50
C GLN A 28 -4.33 -15.10 -11.89
N ALA A 29 -3.24 -15.79 -12.27
CA ALA A 29 -3.29 -17.20 -12.70
C ALA A 29 -3.82 -18.13 -11.59
N GLU A 30 -3.46 -17.85 -10.34
CA GLU A 30 -3.89 -18.65 -9.19
C GLU A 30 -5.24 -18.23 -8.63
N ALA A 31 -5.52 -16.92 -8.51
CA ALA A 31 -6.72 -16.44 -7.84
C ALA A 31 -7.97 -16.50 -8.71
N ILE A 32 -7.88 -16.22 -10.02
CA ILE A 32 -9.06 -16.15 -10.90
C ILE A 32 -9.86 -17.46 -10.88
N PRO A 33 -9.26 -18.66 -11.03
CA PRO A 33 -10.02 -19.92 -10.97
C PRO A 33 -10.76 -20.10 -9.65
N TYR A 34 -10.11 -19.88 -8.52
CA TYR A 34 -10.77 -20.02 -7.20
C TYR A 34 -11.96 -19.08 -7.03
N VAL A 35 -11.84 -17.83 -7.53
CA VAL A 35 -12.95 -16.87 -7.45
C VAL A 35 -14.10 -17.29 -8.37
N LEU A 36 -13.81 -17.82 -9.56
CA LEU A 36 -14.84 -18.38 -10.48
C LEU A 36 -15.57 -19.57 -9.87
N ASP A 37 -14.85 -20.44 -9.16
CA ASP A 37 -15.40 -21.62 -8.48
C ASP A 37 -16.17 -21.27 -7.19
N GLY A 38 -16.22 -20.01 -6.80
CA GLY A 38 -17.01 -19.52 -5.65
C GLY A 38 -16.32 -19.64 -4.29
N TYR A 39 -15.02 -19.93 -4.22
CA TYR A 39 -14.27 -19.99 -2.97
C TYR A 39 -13.99 -18.58 -2.42
N ASP A 40 -13.98 -18.44 -1.10
CA ASP A 40 -13.37 -17.29 -0.45
C ASP A 40 -11.87 -17.27 -0.71
N LEU A 41 -11.26 -16.10 -0.81
CA LEU A 41 -9.85 -15.96 -1.14
C LEU A 41 -9.09 -15.09 -0.13
N LEU A 42 -7.93 -15.57 0.32
CA LEU A 42 -6.92 -14.77 1.00
C LEU A 42 -5.72 -14.56 0.07
N GLY A 43 -5.62 -13.39 -0.52
CA GLY A 43 -4.54 -13.01 -1.43
C GLY A 43 -3.46 -12.18 -0.75
N CYS A 44 -2.28 -12.76 -0.56
CA CYS A 44 -1.09 -12.05 -0.04
C CYS A 44 -0.20 -11.65 -1.21
N ALA A 45 -0.25 -10.37 -1.61
CA ALA A 45 0.55 -9.87 -2.71
C ALA A 45 0.76 -8.35 -2.63
N GLN A 46 1.93 -7.87 -3.05
CA GLN A 46 2.26 -6.45 -3.07
C GLN A 46 1.43 -5.65 -4.09
N THR A 47 1.44 -4.32 -3.96
CA THR A 47 0.82 -3.42 -4.95
C THR A 47 1.58 -3.55 -6.30
N GLY A 48 0.84 -3.51 -7.42
CA GLY A 48 1.41 -3.67 -8.77
C GLY A 48 1.60 -5.11 -9.23
N THR A 49 1.16 -6.11 -8.45
CA THR A 49 1.20 -7.53 -8.85
C THR A 49 0.00 -7.96 -9.71
N GLY A 50 -0.99 -7.08 -9.91
CA GLY A 50 -2.19 -7.38 -10.69
C GLY A 50 -3.41 -7.85 -9.88
N LYS A 51 -3.45 -7.61 -8.55
CA LYS A 51 -4.57 -7.99 -7.67
C LYS A 51 -5.92 -7.50 -8.17
N THR A 52 -5.98 -6.26 -8.67
CA THR A 52 -7.25 -5.67 -9.16
C THR A 52 -7.88 -6.52 -10.25
N ALA A 53 -7.10 -6.98 -11.22
CA ALA A 53 -7.61 -7.87 -12.26
C ALA A 53 -7.98 -9.26 -11.69
N ALA A 54 -7.23 -9.76 -10.69
CA ALA A 54 -7.48 -11.05 -10.07
C ALA A 54 -8.87 -11.17 -9.41
N PHE A 55 -9.43 -10.05 -8.89
CA PHE A 55 -10.79 -10.06 -8.37
C PHE A 55 -11.83 -9.46 -9.32
N SER A 56 -11.50 -8.43 -10.08
CA SER A 56 -12.50 -7.74 -10.93
C SER A 56 -12.93 -8.60 -12.13
N ILE A 57 -12.01 -9.28 -12.80
CA ILE A 57 -12.30 -10.14 -13.95
C ILE A 57 -13.33 -11.22 -13.60
N PRO A 58 -13.11 -12.09 -12.59
CA PRO A 58 -14.09 -13.14 -12.26
C PRO A 58 -15.41 -12.58 -11.72
N ILE A 59 -15.39 -11.49 -10.95
CA ILE A 59 -16.64 -10.84 -10.50
C ILE A 59 -17.45 -10.35 -11.71
N ILE A 60 -16.82 -9.70 -12.70
CA ILE A 60 -17.50 -9.23 -13.93
C ILE A 60 -18.09 -10.42 -14.68
N GLN A 61 -17.36 -11.55 -14.81
CA GLN A 61 -17.83 -12.75 -15.48
C GLN A 61 -19.06 -13.33 -14.79
N ASN A 62 -19.00 -13.50 -13.47
CA ASN A 62 -20.10 -14.04 -12.70
C ASN A 62 -21.35 -13.16 -12.79
N LEU A 63 -21.19 -11.83 -12.67
CA LEU A 63 -22.30 -10.88 -12.82
C LEU A 63 -22.88 -10.87 -14.24
N TYR A 64 -22.04 -11.01 -15.28
CA TYR A 64 -22.51 -11.15 -16.66
C TYR A 64 -23.37 -12.41 -16.81
N ASN A 65 -22.91 -13.57 -16.32
CA ASN A 65 -23.64 -14.81 -16.38
C ASN A 65 -24.97 -14.73 -15.62
N GLU A 66 -24.99 -14.13 -14.43
CA GLU A 66 -26.23 -13.90 -13.66
C GLU A 66 -27.23 -13.03 -14.42
N ARG A 67 -26.75 -11.98 -15.13
CA ARG A 67 -27.58 -11.10 -15.95
C ARG A 67 -28.28 -11.83 -17.09
N GLN A 68 -27.57 -12.73 -17.78
CA GLN A 68 -28.18 -13.53 -18.84
C GLN A 68 -29.38 -14.36 -18.34
N HIS A 69 -29.40 -14.68 -17.04
CA HIS A 69 -30.49 -15.40 -16.39
C HIS A 69 -31.51 -14.48 -15.66
N GLY A 70 -31.43 -13.16 -15.88
CA GLY A 70 -32.36 -12.19 -15.29
C GLY A 70 -32.25 -12.01 -13.77
N LYS A 71 -31.15 -12.41 -13.15
CA LYS A 71 -30.99 -12.50 -11.68
C LYS A 71 -30.39 -11.25 -11.02
N VAL A 72 -29.88 -10.29 -11.78
CA VAL A 72 -29.17 -9.15 -11.17
C VAL A 72 -30.13 -8.09 -10.69
N ARG A 73 -30.16 -7.86 -9.37
CA ARG A 73 -30.97 -6.83 -8.71
C ARG A 73 -30.17 -6.16 -7.60
N GLY A 74 -30.08 -4.85 -7.65
CA GLY A 74 -29.36 -4.04 -6.66
C GLY A 74 -27.83 -4.23 -6.74
N ILE A 75 -27.15 -3.77 -5.70
CA ILE A 75 -25.68 -3.89 -5.59
C ILE A 75 -25.31 -5.34 -5.27
N LYS A 76 -24.56 -5.96 -6.15
CA LYS A 76 -24.12 -7.35 -6.06
C LYS A 76 -22.69 -7.51 -5.56
N ALA A 77 -21.82 -6.56 -5.90
CA ALA A 77 -20.44 -6.57 -5.45
C ALA A 77 -20.09 -5.27 -4.73
N LEU A 78 -19.39 -5.38 -3.61
CA LEU A 78 -18.80 -4.26 -2.86
C LEU A 78 -17.29 -4.45 -2.78
N ILE A 79 -16.55 -3.46 -3.27
CA ILE A 79 -15.10 -3.37 -3.13
C ILE A 79 -14.77 -2.24 -2.17
N LEU A 80 -14.19 -2.58 -1.01
CA LEU A 80 -13.67 -1.60 -0.06
C LEU A 80 -12.18 -1.40 -0.28
N THR A 81 -11.76 -0.14 -0.33
CA THR A 81 -10.37 0.27 -0.54
C THR A 81 -10.04 1.50 0.33
N PRO A 82 -8.78 1.64 0.80
CA PRO A 82 -8.43 2.70 1.77
C PRO A 82 -8.44 4.11 1.20
N THR A 83 -8.14 4.29 -0.10
CA THR A 83 -7.91 5.60 -0.68
C THR A 83 -8.82 5.90 -1.87
N ARG A 84 -9.07 7.20 -2.09
CA ARG A 84 -9.88 7.69 -3.22
C ARG A 84 -9.23 7.36 -4.55
N GLU A 85 -7.93 7.50 -4.62
CA GLU A 85 -7.12 7.23 -5.81
C GLU A 85 -7.23 5.77 -6.22
N LEU A 86 -7.06 4.86 -5.27
CA LEU A 86 -7.22 3.41 -5.53
C LEU A 86 -8.67 3.07 -5.92
N ALA A 87 -9.65 3.69 -5.27
CA ALA A 87 -11.06 3.49 -5.66
C ALA A 87 -11.32 3.90 -7.12
N ILE A 88 -10.75 5.03 -7.56
CA ILE A 88 -10.85 5.49 -8.96
C ILE A 88 -10.16 4.49 -9.90
N GLN A 89 -8.95 4.04 -9.59
CA GLN A 89 -8.19 3.08 -10.40
C GLN A 89 -8.91 1.73 -10.53
N ILE A 90 -9.50 1.24 -9.43
CA ILE A 90 -10.35 0.04 -9.47
C ILE A 90 -11.55 0.28 -10.39
N GLY A 91 -12.20 1.46 -10.33
CA GLY A 91 -13.29 1.84 -11.23
C GLY A 91 -12.87 1.86 -12.70
N GLU A 92 -11.71 2.41 -13.01
CA GLU A 92 -11.11 2.38 -14.35
C GLU A 92 -10.89 0.94 -14.84
N SER A 93 -10.41 0.05 -13.95
CA SER A 93 -10.25 -1.38 -14.24
C SER A 93 -11.58 -2.06 -14.55
N PHE A 94 -12.63 -1.79 -13.77
CA PHE A 94 -13.98 -2.30 -14.07
C PHE A 94 -14.52 -1.75 -15.38
N THR A 95 -14.22 -0.49 -15.74
CA THR A 95 -14.57 0.07 -17.06
C THR A 95 -13.85 -0.67 -18.19
N ALA A 96 -12.55 -0.89 -18.05
CA ALA A 96 -11.73 -1.54 -19.07
C ALA A 96 -12.14 -3.00 -19.27
N TYR A 97 -12.15 -3.81 -18.21
CA TYR A 97 -12.43 -5.24 -18.29
C TYR A 97 -13.91 -5.56 -18.54
N GLY A 98 -14.82 -4.71 -18.03
CA GLY A 98 -16.27 -4.86 -18.17
C GLY A 98 -16.85 -4.27 -19.45
N LYS A 99 -16.03 -3.71 -20.34
CA LYS A 99 -16.44 -2.89 -21.49
C LYS A 99 -17.52 -3.52 -22.37
N TYR A 100 -17.49 -4.81 -22.55
CA TYR A 100 -18.42 -5.54 -23.44
C TYR A 100 -19.45 -6.40 -22.70
N THR A 101 -19.55 -6.26 -21.35
CA THR A 101 -20.41 -7.10 -20.51
C THR A 101 -21.72 -6.41 -20.09
N GLY A 102 -21.77 -5.09 -20.18
CA GLY A 102 -22.90 -4.30 -19.66
C GLY A 102 -22.99 -4.28 -18.12
N VAL A 103 -22.01 -4.81 -17.38
CA VAL A 103 -21.91 -4.67 -15.92
C VAL A 103 -21.68 -3.20 -15.56
N ARG A 104 -22.55 -2.67 -14.70
CA ARG A 104 -22.51 -1.26 -14.28
C ARG A 104 -21.85 -1.13 -12.92
N HIS A 105 -20.93 -0.19 -12.80
CA HIS A 105 -20.29 0.12 -11.53
C HIS A 105 -20.33 1.61 -11.22
N THR A 106 -20.09 1.96 -9.97
CA THR A 106 -19.84 3.34 -9.54
C THR A 106 -18.82 3.37 -8.42
N VAL A 107 -18.14 4.53 -8.31
CA VAL A 107 -17.11 4.77 -7.30
C VAL A 107 -17.61 5.85 -6.35
N ILE A 108 -17.55 5.58 -5.04
CA ILE A 108 -17.94 6.53 -4.00
C ILE A 108 -16.81 6.79 -3.00
N PHE A 109 -16.52 8.05 -2.73
CA PHE A 109 -15.52 8.47 -1.76
C PHE A 109 -15.81 9.88 -1.22
N GLY A 110 -15.26 10.18 -0.06
CA GLY A 110 -15.46 11.46 0.61
C GLY A 110 -14.63 12.60 0.01
N GLY A 111 -14.94 13.85 0.44
CA GLY A 111 -14.21 15.07 0.06
C GLY A 111 -14.50 15.58 -1.36
N VAL A 112 -15.57 15.10 -1.96
CA VAL A 112 -16.18 15.61 -3.20
C VAL A 112 -17.69 15.70 -3.01
N GLY A 113 -18.37 16.42 -3.92
CA GLY A 113 -19.83 16.54 -3.90
C GLY A 113 -20.51 15.18 -3.89
N GLN A 114 -21.57 15.06 -3.10
CA GLN A 114 -22.32 13.80 -2.96
C GLN A 114 -23.23 13.53 -4.14
N LYS A 115 -23.88 14.58 -4.66
CA LYS A 115 -24.96 14.45 -5.66
C LYS A 115 -24.61 13.59 -6.88
N PRO A 116 -23.44 13.72 -7.56
CA PRO A 116 -23.11 12.84 -8.68
C PRO A 116 -23.04 11.35 -8.30
N GLN A 117 -22.66 11.06 -7.04
CA GLN A 117 -22.56 9.70 -6.52
C GLN A 117 -23.96 9.13 -6.24
N THR A 118 -24.84 9.90 -5.60
CA THR A 118 -26.23 9.48 -5.36
C THR A 118 -27.02 9.32 -6.65
N ASP A 119 -26.86 10.24 -7.62
CA ASP A 119 -27.48 10.12 -8.94
C ASP A 119 -27.04 8.84 -9.69
N ALA A 120 -25.79 8.42 -9.51
CA ALA A 120 -25.30 7.17 -10.08
C ALA A 120 -25.92 5.95 -9.39
N LEU A 121 -26.05 5.98 -8.06
CA LEU A 121 -26.69 4.91 -7.28
C LEU A 121 -28.16 4.76 -7.62
N GLU A 122 -28.91 5.86 -7.80
CA GLU A 122 -30.31 5.87 -8.18
C GLU A 122 -30.55 5.25 -9.59
N ARG A 123 -29.63 5.46 -10.53
CA ARG A 123 -29.68 4.78 -11.84
C ARG A 123 -29.45 3.27 -11.75
N GLY A 124 -29.02 2.78 -10.58
CA GLY A 124 -28.73 1.40 -10.27
C GLY A 124 -27.38 0.96 -10.82
N VAL A 125 -26.62 0.26 -9.97
CA VAL A 125 -25.31 -0.31 -10.24
C VAL A 125 -25.24 -1.73 -9.74
N ASP A 126 -24.39 -2.53 -10.39
CA ASP A 126 -24.14 -3.92 -10.01
C ASP A 126 -22.94 -4.01 -9.06
N VAL A 127 -21.95 -3.12 -9.25
CA VAL A 127 -20.71 -3.07 -8.48
C VAL A 127 -20.54 -1.70 -7.83
N LEU A 128 -20.27 -1.70 -6.54
CA LEU A 128 -19.96 -0.52 -5.76
C LEU A 128 -18.51 -0.55 -5.28
N ILE A 129 -17.73 0.43 -5.66
CA ILE A 129 -16.34 0.62 -5.20
C ILE A 129 -16.34 1.78 -4.24
N ALA A 130 -15.83 1.59 -3.01
CA ALA A 130 -16.03 2.56 -1.96
C ALA A 130 -14.82 2.73 -1.03
N THR A 131 -14.66 3.96 -0.49
CA THR A 131 -13.90 4.17 0.74
C THR A 131 -14.83 4.07 1.96
N PRO A 132 -14.37 3.51 3.11
CA PRO A 132 -15.23 3.14 4.23
C PRO A 132 -16.13 4.26 4.75
N GLY A 133 -15.57 5.46 4.98
CA GLY A 133 -16.31 6.58 5.56
C GLY A 133 -17.49 7.06 4.70
N ARG A 134 -17.31 7.19 3.37
CA ARG A 134 -18.40 7.61 2.46
C ARG A 134 -19.44 6.49 2.29
N LEU A 135 -19.02 5.24 2.32
CA LEU A 135 -19.96 4.12 2.28
C LEU A 135 -20.91 4.16 3.48
N LEU A 136 -20.37 4.26 4.69
CA LEU A 136 -21.19 4.37 5.91
C LEU A 136 -22.10 5.60 5.90
N ASP A 137 -21.61 6.74 5.43
CA ASP A 137 -22.37 7.96 5.30
C ASP A 137 -23.60 7.75 4.39
N LEU A 138 -23.42 7.20 3.19
CA LEU A 138 -24.52 6.97 2.25
C LEU A 138 -25.45 5.81 2.66
N ILE A 139 -24.96 4.81 3.39
CA ILE A 139 -25.84 3.79 4.02
C ILE A 139 -26.72 4.44 5.07
N ASN A 140 -26.17 5.27 5.96
CA ASN A 140 -26.93 5.93 7.01
C ASN A 140 -27.99 6.91 6.46
N GLN A 141 -27.74 7.51 5.30
CA GLN A 141 -28.69 8.37 4.59
C GLN A 141 -29.73 7.57 3.78
N GLY A 142 -29.61 6.23 3.69
CA GLY A 142 -30.58 5.38 2.99
C GLY A 142 -30.37 5.26 1.47
N PHE A 143 -29.27 5.84 0.91
CA PHE A 143 -28.97 5.71 -0.53
C PHE A 143 -28.44 4.36 -0.93
N ILE A 144 -27.90 3.57 0.01
CA ILE A 144 -27.27 2.28 -0.25
C ILE A 144 -27.92 1.19 0.58
N SER A 145 -28.30 0.11 -0.08
CA SER A 145 -28.71 -1.15 0.53
C SER A 145 -27.83 -2.30 0.03
N LEU A 146 -27.19 -3.00 0.95
CA LEU A 146 -26.28 -4.11 0.66
C LEU A 146 -26.95 -5.49 0.77
N LYS A 147 -28.28 -5.55 0.92
CA LYS A 147 -29.03 -6.80 1.16
C LYS A 147 -28.94 -7.86 0.05
N TYR A 148 -28.56 -7.45 -1.16
CA TYR A 148 -28.43 -8.34 -2.32
C TYR A 148 -26.97 -8.62 -2.70
N LEU A 149 -26.03 -8.31 -1.80
CA LEU A 149 -24.61 -8.46 -2.03
C LEU A 149 -24.21 -9.95 -2.09
N ASP A 150 -23.56 -10.35 -3.17
CA ASP A 150 -23.02 -11.70 -3.35
C ASP A 150 -21.50 -11.71 -3.24
N TYR A 151 -20.83 -10.59 -3.53
CA TYR A 151 -19.36 -10.47 -3.55
C TYR A 151 -18.88 -9.33 -2.66
N PHE A 152 -17.98 -9.63 -1.73
CA PHE A 152 -17.30 -8.64 -0.88
C PHE A 152 -15.79 -8.71 -1.07
N VAL A 153 -15.18 -7.60 -1.46
CA VAL A 153 -13.73 -7.48 -1.59
C VAL A 153 -13.21 -6.44 -0.58
N LEU A 154 -12.22 -6.83 0.21
CA LEU A 154 -11.43 -5.92 1.03
C LEU A 154 -10.02 -5.86 0.42
N ASP A 155 -9.68 -4.74 -0.20
CA ASP A 155 -8.37 -4.55 -0.84
C ASP A 155 -7.48 -3.61 0.00
N GLU A 156 -6.19 -3.94 0.08
CA GLU A 156 -5.18 -3.25 0.88
C GLU A 156 -5.57 -3.15 2.38
N ALA A 157 -5.93 -4.29 2.97
CA ALA A 157 -6.42 -4.36 4.34
C ALA A 157 -5.39 -3.85 5.38
N ASP A 158 -4.11 -4.15 5.20
CA ASP A 158 -3.01 -3.63 6.03
C ASP A 158 -2.96 -2.10 6.02
N ARG A 159 -3.17 -1.48 4.87
CA ARG A 159 -3.25 -0.02 4.77
C ARG A 159 -4.50 0.55 5.41
N MET A 160 -5.62 -0.17 5.38
CA MET A 160 -6.82 0.26 6.10
C MET A 160 -6.58 0.26 7.61
N LEU A 161 -5.77 -0.68 8.13
CA LEU A 161 -5.33 -0.69 9.52
C LEU A 161 -4.49 0.55 9.84
N ASP A 162 -3.46 0.82 9.05
CA ASP A 162 -2.56 1.99 9.20
C ASP A 162 -3.31 3.33 9.19
N MET A 163 -4.40 3.41 8.42
CA MET A 163 -5.22 4.62 8.29
C MET A 163 -6.35 4.70 9.33
N GLY A 164 -6.48 3.71 10.22
CA GLY A 164 -7.47 3.68 11.29
C GLY A 164 -8.88 3.26 10.84
N PHE A 165 -9.06 2.76 9.60
CA PHE A 165 -10.37 2.37 9.08
C PHE A 165 -10.90 1.03 9.62
N ILE A 166 -10.16 0.34 10.48
CA ILE A 166 -10.61 -0.92 11.10
C ILE A 166 -11.94 -0.76 11.83
N HIS A 167 -12.16 0.37 12.49
CA HIS A 167 -13.42 0.64 13.17
C HIS A 167 -14.59 0.77 12.18
N ASP A 168 -14.38 1.42 11.04
CA ASP A 168 -15.40 1.57 10.00
C ASP A 168 -15.68 0.22 9.34
N ILE A 169 -14.67 -0.60 9.06
CA ILE A 169 -14.84 -1.96 8.54
C ILE A 169 -15.70 -2.78 9.49
N LYS A 170 -15.39 -2.77 10.80
CA LYS A 170 -16.19 -3.48 11.83
C LYS A 170 -17.65 -3.01 11.89
N ARG A 171 -17.96 -1.77 11.52
CA ARG A 171 -19.34 -1.24 11.41
C ARG A 171 -20.02 -1.67 10.11
N ILE A 172 -19.26 -1.88 9.03
CA ILE A 172 -19.79 -2.31 7.72
C ILE A 172 -20.10 -3.80 7.72
N LEU A 173 -19.24 -4.64 8.28
CA LEU A 173 -19.36 -6.11 8.23
C LEU A 173 -20.73 -6.64 8.67
N PRO A 174 -21.37 -6.16 9.76
CA PRO A 174 -22.68 -6.61 10.17
C PRO A 174 -23.82 -6.25 9.19
N LEU A 175 -23.58 -5.30 8.29
CA LEU A 175 -24.57 -4.85 7.28
C LEU A 175 -24.55 -5.74 6.02
N LEU A 176 -23.54 -6.62 5.91
CA LEU A 176 -23.38 -7.54 4.77
C LEU A 176 -24.20 -8.82 4.98
N PRO A 177 -24.75 -9.41 3.91
CA PRO A 177 -25.36 -10.74 3.98
C PRO A 177 -24.38 -11.79 4.51
N LYS A 178 -24.91 -12.75 5.30
CA LYS A 178 -24.09 -13.87 5.79
C LYS A 178 -23.58 -14.77 4.66
N LYS A 179 -24.46 -15.06 3.69
CA LYS A 179 -24.10 -15.85 2.51
C LYS A 179 -23.57 -14.90 1.44
N ARG A 180 -22.27 -14.92 1.22
CA ARG A 180 -21.56 -14.15 0.21
C ARG A 180 -20.19 -14.80 -0.03
N GLN A 181 -19.58 -14.52 -1.16
CA GLN A 181 -18.17 -14.82 -1.40
C GLN A 181 -17.34 -13.60 -0.92
N SER A 182 -16.27 -13.85 -0.17
CA SER A 182 -15.42 -12.81 0.39
C SER A 182 -13.98 -12.95 -0.11
N LEU A 183 -13.42 -11.88 -0.63
CA LEU A 183 -12.05 -11.83 -1.13
C LEU A 183 -11.26 -10.80 -0.30
N PHE A 184 -10.15 -11.22 0.27
CA PHE A 184 -9.35 -10.41 1.15
C PHE A 184 -7.94 -10.27 0.59
N PHE A 185 -7.51 -9.04 0.30
CA PHE A 185 -6.18 -8.77 -0.22
C PHE A 185 -5.38 -7.87 0.73
N SER A 186 -4.15 -8.28 1.00
CA SER A 186 -3.19 -7.53 1.83
C SER A 186 -1.77 -7.75 1.34
N ALA A 187 -0.89 -6.77 1.51
CA ALA A 187 0.53 -6.95 1.22
C ALA A 187 1.27 -7.56 2.43
N THR A 188 0.79 -7.32 3.63
CA THR A 188 1.35 -7.84 4.88
C THR A 188 0.25 -8.43 5.77
N MET A 189 0.62 -9.40 6.64
CA MET A 189 -0.31 -10.10 7.51
C MET A 189 0.07 -9.97 9.00
N PRO A 190 0.07 -8.75 9.58
CA PRO A 190 0.26 -8.61 11.02
C PRO A 190 -0.92 -9.27 11.78
N PRO A 191 -0.75 -9.62 13.07
CA PRO A 191 -1.76 -10.36 13.84
C PRO A 191 -3.16 -9.74 13.87
N GLU A 192 -3.27 -8.42 13.70
CA GLU A 192 -4.56 -7.73 13.63
C GLU A 192 -5.26 -7.96 12.29
N ILE A 193 -4.51 -8.03 11.20
CA ILE A 193 -5.02 -8.33 9.86
C ILE A 193 -5.41 -9.80 9.74
N GLU A 194 -4.61 -10.71 10.31
CA GLU A 194 -4.99 -12.14 10.38
C GLU A 194 -6.31 -12.35 11.13
N ARG A 195 -6.47 -11.69 12.28
CA ARG A 195 -7.74 -11.73 13.05
C ARG A 195 -8.91 -11.17 12.23
N LEU A 196 -8.69 -10.05 11.52
CA LEU A 196 -9.73 -9.47 10.67
C LEU A 196 -10.11 -10.43 9.53
N ALA A 197 -9.14 -11.01 8.84
CA ALA A 197 -9.37 -12.01 7.79
C ALA A 197 -10.18 -13.20 8.30
N GLY A 198 -9.84 -13.72 9.49
CA GLY A 198 -10.58 -14.81 10.15
C GLY A 198 -12.02 -14.46 10.53
N THR A 199 -12.41 -13.17 10.61
CA THR A 199 -13.81 -12.76 10.84
C THR A 199 -14.61 -12.60 9.54
N ILE A 200 -13.93 -12.50 8.39
CA ILE A 200 -14.53 -12.20 7.08
C ILE A 200 -14.64 -13.44 6.21
N LEU A 201 -13.58 -14.26 6.20
CA LEU A 201 -13.41 -15.39 5.30
C LEU A 201 -13.91 -16.69 5.92
N HIS A 202 -14.47 -17.54 5.06
CA HIS A 202 -14.90 -18.90 5.39
C HIS A 202 -14.14 -19.92 4.52
N GLU A 203 -13.28 -20.74 5.15
CA GLU A 203 -12.45 -21.76 4.48
C GLU A 203 -11.74 -21.23 3.21
N PRO A 204 -10.98 -20.10 3.29
CA PRO A 204 -10.47 -19.46 2.10
C PRO A 204 -9.36 -20.26 1.42
N GLN A 205 -9.31 -20.18 0.10
CA GLN A 205 -8.10 -20.52 -0.64
C GLN A 205 -7.05 -19.44 -0.40
N LYS A 206 -5.82 -19.85 -0.10
CA LYS A 206 -4.71 -18.93 0.12
C LYS A 206 -3.86 -18.87 -1.13
N VAL A 207 -3.69 -17.66 -1.64
CA VAL A 207 -2.78 -17.36 -2.74
C VAL A 207 -1.72 -16.39 -2.23
N GLU A 208 -0.51 -16.85 -2.16
CA GLU A 208 0.63 -16.07 -1.70
C GLU A 208 1.65 -15.93 -2.82
N VAL A 209 1.73 -14.74 -3.37
CA VAL A 209 2.77 -14.41 -4.33
C VAL A 209 3.95 -13.83 -3.57
N THR A 210 4.90 -14.69 -3.25
CA THR A 210 6.18 -14.25 -2.72
C THR A 210 6.83 -13.34 -3.74
N PRO A 211 7.26 -12.11 -3.38
CA PRO A 211 7.99 -11.28 -4.30
C PRO A 211 9.19 -12.08 -4.82
N ALA A 212 9.28 -12.26 -6.16
CA ALA A 212 10.49 -12.81 -6.74
C ALA A 212 11.67 -11.96 -6.27
N SER A 213 12.56 -12.48 -5.45
CA SER A 213 13.62 -11.80 -4.70
C SER A 213 13.17 -10.42 -4.23
N SER A 214 13.24 -10.10 -2.97
CA SER A 214 12.59 -8.90 -2.40
C SER A 214 12.72 -7.73 -3.37
N THR A 215 11.65 -6.98 -3.62
CA THR A 215 11.66 -5.77 -4.49
C THR A 215 12.84 -4.85 -4.13
N VAL A 216 13.25 -4.92 -2.86
CA VAL A 216 14.43 -4.28 -2.28
C VAL A 216 15.75 -4.67 -2.99
N ASP A 217 15.88 -5.92 -3.48
CA ASP A 217 17.12 -6.40 -4.12
C ASP A 217 17.25 -5.99 -5.59
N LYS A 218 16.15 -5.61 -6.23
CA LYS A 218 16.12 -5.13 -7.61
C LYS A 218 16.24 -3.60 -7.73
N ILE A 219 16.29 -2.90 -6.59
CA ILE A 219 16.35 -1.45 -6.55
C ILE A 219 17.76 -1.04 -6.13
N ASP A 220 18.43 -0.26 -6.97
CA ASP A 220 19.68 0.39 -6.64
C ASP A 220 19.42 1.49 -5.61
N GLN A 221 19.97 1.31 -4.41
CA GLN A 221 19.72 2.19 -3.29
C GLN A 221 20.98 2.94 -2.93
N SER A 222 20.85 4.26 -2.68
CA SER A 222 21.93 5.08 -2.17
C SER A 222 21.44 6.06 -1.11
N VAL A 223 22.29 6.36 -0.11
CA VAL A 223 22.02 7.37 0.91
C VAL A 223 23.00 8.52 0.78
N TYR A 224 22.47 9.73 0.77
CA TYR A 224 23.21 10.99 0.85
C TYR A 224 23.11 11.55 2.25
N PHE A 225 24.25 11.73 2.92
CA PHE A 225 24.30 12.47 4.17
C PHE A 225 24.38 13.97 3.87
N VAL A 226 23.41 14.74 4.39
CA VAL A 226 23.23 16.13 4.04
C VAL A 226 22.58 16.90 5.19
N GLU A 227 22.98 18.17 5.40
CA GLU A 227 22.29 19.07 6.34
C GLU A 227 20.81 19.22 5.99
N LYS A 228 19.97 19.32 7.02
CA LYS A 228 18.51 19.49 6.85
C LYS A 228 18.17 20.71 5.98
N THR A 229 18.93 21.78 6.11
CA THR A 229 18.79 23.03 5.35
C THR A 229 19.19 22.87 3.89
N GLU A 230 20.12 21.97 3.59
CA GLU A 230 20.67 21.75 2.25
C GLU A 230 19.96 20.65 1.45
N LYS A 231 19.02 19.92 2.06
CA LYS A 231 18.27 18.84 1.36
C LYS A 231 17.62 19.33 0.06
N VAL A 232 17.08 20.55 0.06
CA VAL A 232 16.41 21.08 -1.15
C VAL A 232 17.42 21.49 -2.22
N SER A 233 18.60 21.97 -1.82
CA SER A 233 19.70 22.29 -2.73
C SER A 233 20.22 21.03 -3.41
N LEU A 234 20.45 19.96 -2.63
CA LEU A 234 20.83 18.63 -3.15
C LEU A 234 19.77 18.09 -4.09
N LEU A 235 18.49 18.15 -3.72
CA LEU A 235 17.40 17.69 -4.59
C LEU A 235 17.39 18.45 -5.92
N THR A 236 17.54 19.77 -5.87
CA THR A 236 17.59 20.62 -7.08
C THR A 236 18.79 20.28 -7.95
N HIS A 237 19.96 19.99 -7.31
CA HIS A 237 21.17 19.60 -8.02
C HIS A 237 20.97 18.25 -8.74
N LEU A 238 20.49 17.21 -8.06
CA LEU A 238 20.23 15.91 -8.65
C LEU A 238 19.21 15.97 -9.80
N LEU A 239 18.16 16.80 -9.65
CA LEU A 239 17.14 16.96 -10.68
C LEU A 239 17.58 17.79 -11.90
N LYS A 240 18.80 18.34 -11.92
CA LYS A 240 19.39 18.90 -13.14
C LYS A 240 19.75 17.81 -14.15
N ASP A 241 20.00 16.60 -13.67
CA ASP A 241 20.18 15.45 -14.54
C ASP A 241 18.87 15.09 -15.22
N SER A 242 18.85 15.18 -16.54
CA SER A 242 17.68 14.87 -17.38
C SER A 242 17.35 13.38 -17.43
N SER A 243 18.29 12.50 -17.06
CA SER A 243 18.07 11.04 -16.99
C SER A 243 17.07 10.63 -15.88
N LEU A 244 16.84 11.52 -14.89
CA LEU A 244 15.79 11.35 -13.89
C LEU A 244 14.43 11.76 -14.48
N GLU A 245 13.86 10.94 -15.37
CA GLU A 245 12.69 11.28 -16.19
C GLU A 245 11.37 11.33 -15.41
N SER A 246 11.15 10.41 -14.49
CA SER A 246 9.92 10.29 -13.69
C SER A 246 10.28 10.02 -12.23
N VAL A 247 10.17 11.05 -11.39
CA VAL A 247 10.69 11.05 -10.02
C VAL A 247 9.58 11.24 -9.00
N LEU A 248 9.44 10.29 -8.08
CA LEU A 248 8.56 10.43 -6.93
C LEU A 248 9.36 10.80 -5.69
N VAL A 249 9.09 11.97 -5.12
CA VAL A 249 9.77 12.51 -3.95
C VAL A 249 8.88 12.39 -2.72
N PHE A 250 9.39 11.75 -1.68
CA PHE A 250 8.67 11.58 -0.42
C PHE A 250 9.08 12.59 0.63
N THR A 251 8.08 13.30 1.21
CA THR A 251 8.23 14.17 2.38
C THR A 251 7.34 13.68 3.52
N ARG A 252 7.74 13.91 4.78
CA ARG A 252 6.93 13.53 5.94
C ARG A 252 5.70 14.40 6.14
N THR A 253 5.77 15.67 5.69
CA THR A 253 4.71 16.65 5.96
C THR A 253 4.15 17.28 4.69
N LYS A 254 2.87 17.63 4.74
CA LYS A 254 2.16 18.37 3.68
C LYS A 254 2.80 19.75 3.38
N HIS A 255 3.27 20.44 4.43
CA HIS A 255 3.94 21.73 4.28
C HIS A 255 5.33 21.58 3.66
N GLY A 256 6.05 20.50 3.99
CA GLY A 256 7.30 20.12 3.33
C GLY A 256 7.10 19.90 1.83
N ALA A 257 6.06 19.14 1.45
CA ALA A 257 5.74 18.90 0.05
C ALA A 257 5.49 20.20 -0.73
N ASP A 258 4.67 21.11 -0.21
CA ASP A 258 4.40 22.40 -0.84
C ASP A 258 5.66 23.31 -0.91
N LYS A 259 6.51 23.27 0.13
CA LYS A 259 7.75 24.03 0.14
C LYS A 259 8.71 23.54 -0.94
N VAL A 260 8.92 22.23 -1.03
CA VAL A 260 9.80 21.62 -2.02
C VAL A 260 9.29 21.91 -3.45
N ALA A 261 8.00 21.74 -3.71
CA ALA A 261 7.40 22.03 -5.03
C ALA A 261 7.64 23.51 -5.44
N ARG A 262 7.45 24.44 -4.53
CA ARG A 262 7.70 25.87 -4.80
C ARG A 262 9.16 26.19 -5.11
N VAL A 263 10.11 25.54 -4.43
CA VAL A 263 11.53 25.75 -4.68
C VAL A 263 11.93 25.19 -6.04
N LEU A 264 11.48 23.98 -6.37
CA LEU A 264 11.74 23.35 -7.68
C LEU A 264 11.16 24.17 -8.81
N ALA A 265 9.93 24.70 -8.66
CA ALA A 265 9.32 25.59 -9.66
C ALA A 265 10.15 26.87 -9.89
N LYS A 266 10.74 27.48 -8.83
CA LYS A 266 11.65 28.63 -8.97
C LYS A 266 12.95 28.25 -9.69
N ALA A 267 13.36 26.99 -9.63
CA ALA A 267 14.51 26.45 -10.35
C ALA A 267 14.17 25.97 -11.77
N ASN A 268 12.97 26.29 -12.27
CA ASN A 268 12.44 25.84 -13.59
C ASN A 268 12.35 24.31 -13.71
N ILE A 269 12.14 23.58 -12.61
CA ILE A 269 11.91 22.15 -12.60
C ILE A 269 10.41 21.90 -12.41
N GLY A 270 9.77 21.25 -13.39
CA GLY A 270 8.35 20.89 -13.35
C GLY A 270 8.06 19.92 -12.22
N ALA A 271 7.37 20.40 -11.17
CA ALA A 271 7.06 19.64 -9.99
C ALA A 271 5.67 19.96 -9.44
N GLU A 272 4.91 18.93 -9.07
CA GLU A 272 3.60 19.07 -8.43
C GLU A 272 3.57 18.33 -7.08
N ALA A 273 2.81 18.88 -6.11
CA ALA A 273 2.67 18.28 -4.78
C ALA A 273 1.29 17.63 -4.61
N ILE A 274 1.29 16.41 -4.03
CA ILE A 274 0.08 15.68 -3.67
C ILE A 274 0.08 15.36 -2.16
N HIS A 275 -0.94 15.83 -1.44
CA HIS A 275 -1.11 15.58 0.00
C HIS A 275 -2.55 15.86 0.44
N GLY A 276 -2.88 15.52 1.69
CA GLY A 276 -4.25 15.58 2.22
C GLY A 276 -4.93 16.96 2.19
N ASN A 277 -4.18 18.07 2.15
CA ASN A 277 -4.74 19.43 2.07
C ASN A 277 -5.03 19.89 0.62
N LYS A 278 -4.63 19.14 -0.42
CA LYS A 278 -5.02 19.44 -1.80
C LYS A 278 -6.45 18.98 -2.05
N SER A 279 -7.21 19.76 -2.84
CA SER A 279 -8.52 19.31 -3.31
C SER A 279 -8.38 18.04 -4.17
N GLN A 280 -9.45 17.23 -4.23
CA GLN A 280 -9.41 16.00 -5.03
C GLN A 280 -9.12 16.28 -6.51
N THR A 281 -9.70 17.36 -7.05
CA THR A 281 -9.42 17.78 -8.43
C THR A 281 -7.94 18.13 -8.65
N ALA A 282 -7.31 18.84 -7.69
CA ALA A 282 -5.89 19.16 -7.79
C ALA A 282 -5.00 17.90 -7.68
N ARG A 283 -5.38 16.95 -6.82
CA ARG A 283 -4.66 15.66 -6.69
C ARG A 283 -4.77 14.84 -7.98
N GLN A 284 -5.98 14.74 -8.54
CA GLN A 284 -6.19 14.00 -9.79
C GLN A 284 -5.42 14.64 -10.94
N ARG A 285 -5.45 15.98 -11.06
CA ARG A 285 -4.67 16.70 -12.08
C ARG A 285 -3.18 16.42 -11.94
N ALA A 286 -2.62 16.52 -10.72
CA ALA A 286 -1.20 16.26 -10.49
C ALA A 286 -0.81 14.82 -10.87
N LEU A 287 -1.67 13.84 -10.56
CA LEU A 287 -1.44 12.45 -10.96
C LEU A 287 -1.52 12.25 -12.47
N THR A 288 -2.50 12.85 -13.14
CA THR A 288 -2.63 12.79 -14.60
C THR A 288 -1.41 13.42 -15.26
N ASN A 289 -1.04 14.65 -14.87
CA ASN A 289 0.14 15.33 -15.41
C ASN A 289 1.43 14.52 -15.22
N PHE A 290 1.54 13.81 -14.09
CA PHE A 290 2.69 12.96 -13.80
C PHE A 290 2.69 11.68 -14.65
N LYS A 291 1.55 11.03 -14.80
CA LYS A 291 1.38 9.84 -15.67
C LYS A 291 1.65 10.14 -17.13
N ASP A 292 1.19 11.29 -17.60
CA ASP A 292 1.36 11.75 -18.98
C ASP A 292 2.73 12.41 -19.23
N HIS A 293 3.66 12.32 -18.26
CA HIS A 293 5.00 12.93 -18.29
C HIS A 293 5.01 14.46 -18.52
N THR A 294 3.86 15.14 -18.37
CA THR A 294 3.77 16.62 -18.40
C THR A 294 4.48 17.23 -17.18
N THR A 295 4.41 16.57 -16.05
CA THR A 295 5.15 16.92 -14.83
C THR A 295 6.15 15.81 -14.53
N ARG A 296 7.44 16.17 -14.44
CA ARG A 296 8.54 15.23 -14.22
C ARG A 296 8.67 14.76 -12.77
N VAL A 297 8.31 15.62 -11.82
CA VAL A 297 8.50 15.36 -10.38
C VAL A 297 7.18 15.43 -9.63
N LEU A 298 6.80 14.34 -8.98
CA LEU A 298 5.66 14.31 -8.06
C LEU A 298 6.17 14.28 -6.62
N ILE A 299 5.77 15.25 -5.79
CA ILE A 299 6.15 15.31 -4.38
C ILE A 299 4.96 14.86 -3.54
N ALA A 300 5.13 13.82 -2.74
CA ALA A 300 4.03 13.19 -2.02
C ALA A 300 4.34 12.97 -0.53
N THR A 301 3.30 13.01 0.29
CA THR A 301 3.35 12.42 1.63
C THR A 301 2.97 10.94 1.56
N ASP A 302 3.40 10.13 2.54
CA ASP A 302 3.11 8.69 2.57
C ASP A 302 1.63 8.38 2.37
N ILE A 303 0.74 9.09 3.08
CA ILE A 303 -0.71 8.90 2.98
C ILE A 303 -1.21 9.19 1.56
N ALA A 304 -0.69 10.22 0.92
CA ALA A 304 -1.15 10.62 -0.41
C ALA A 304 -0.54 9.77 -1.53
N ALA A 305 0.65 9.21 -1.31
CA ALA A 305 1.29 8.28 -2.23
C ALA A 305 0.75 6.85 -2.14
N ARG A 306 0.01 6.54 -1.08
CA ARG A 306 -0.70 5.26 -0.95
C ARG A 306 -1.80 5.17 -2.00
N GLY A 307 -1.84 4.06 -2.71
CA GLY A 307 -2.81 3.85 -3.80
C GLY A 307 -2.48 4.56 -5.12
N ILE A 308 -1.36 5.29 -5.20
CA ILE A 308 -0.86 5.78 -6.48
C ILE A 308 -0.24 4.59 -7.22
N ASP A 309 -0.88 4.18 -8.29
CA ASP A 309 -0.30 3.27 -9.27
C ASP A 309 0.24 4.13 -10.41
N VAL A 310 1.54 4.31 -10.39
CA VAL A 310 2.28 4.95 -11.47
C VAL A 310 3.29 3.95 -11.95
N ASP A 311 3.08 3.49 -13.18
CA ASP A 311 4.02 2.63 -13.87
C ASP A 311 5.25 3.43 -14.33
N HIS A 312 6.38 2.75 -14.48
CA HIS A 312 7.59 3.31 -15.06
C HIS A 312 8.27 4.44 -14.28
N LEU A 313 8.13 4.46 -12.94
CA LEU A 313 8.95 5.37 -12.14
C LEU A 313 10.43 5.04 -12.30
N SER A 314 11.20 6.00 -12.81
CA SER A 314 12.66 5.86 -12.91
C SER A 314 13.30 5.93 -11.53
N HIS A 315 12.86 6.88 -10.70
CA HIS A 315 13.50 7.16 -9.42
C HIS A 315 12.47 7.39 -8.30
N VAL A 316 12.84 6.95 -7.10
CA VAL A 316 12.22 7.33 -5.84
C VAL A 316 13.23 8.10 -4.99
N ILE A 317 12.85 9.25 -4.46
CA ILE A 317 13.70 10.03 -3.56
C ILE A 317 13.01 10.19 -2.20
N ASN A 318 13.61 9.61 -1.16
CA ASN A 318 13.23 9.88 0.21
C ASN A 318 13.89 11.18 0.64
N TYR A 319 13.24 12.32 0.39
CA TYR A 319 13.69 13.64 0.84
C TYR A 319 13.79 13.72 2.37
N GLU A 320 12.90 13.03 3.06
CA GLU A 320 12.96 12.75 4.49
C GLU A 320 12.74 11.23 4.69
N LEU A 321 13.60 10.62 5.51
CA LEU A 321 13.46 9.21 5.86
C LEU A 321 12.18 8.99 6.68
N PRO A 322 11.45 7.89 6.45
CA PRO A 322 10.30 7.55 7.29
C PRO A 322 10.77 7.08 8.68
N ASN A 323 9.98 7.37 9.69
CA ASN A 323 10.20 6.90 11.06
C ASN A 323 9.73 5.45 11.29
N VAL A 324 8.96 4.89 10.37
CA VAL A 324 8.51 3.49 10.36
C VAL A 324 9.26 2.76 9.23
N PRO A 325 10.12 1.78 9.54
CA PRO A 325 11.00 1.13 8.55
C PRO A 325 10.24 0.46 7.39
N GLU A 326 9.10 -0.14 7.65
CA GLU A 326 8.24 -0.77 6.64
C GLU A 326 7.78 0.24 5.58
N THR A 327 7.57 1.49 5.98
CA THR A 327 7.21 2.58 5.05
C THR A 327 8.31 2.83 4.01
N TYR A 328 9.58 2.64 4.38
CA TYR A 328 10.70 2.74 3.44
C TYR A 328 10.55 1.73 2.29
N VAL A 329 10.29 0.47 2.61
CA VAL A 329 10.09 -0.59 1.62
C VAL A 329 8.90 -0.27 0.71
N HIS A 330 7.80 0.23 1.27
CA HIS A 330 6.63 0.66 0.50
C HIS A 330 6.89 1.85 -0.42
N ARG A 331 7.78 2.78 -0.02
CA ARG A 331 8.18 3.93 -0.84
C ARG A 331 9.05 3.50 -2.01
N ILE A 332 10.14 2.78 -1.75
CA ILE A 332 11.05 2.36 -2.81
C ILE A 332 10.40 1.37 -3.78
N GLY A 333 9.48 0.53 -3.31
CA GLY A 333 8.67 -0.37 -4.14
C GLY A 333 7.72 0.35 -5.12
N ARG A 334 7.79 1.67 -5.27
CA ARG A 334 7.14 2.43 -6.35
C ARG A 334 7.98 2.42 -7.63
N THR A 335 9.27 2.14 -7.56
CA THR A 335 10.15 1.88 -8.70
C THR A 335 10.51 0.39 -8.80
N GLY A 336 11.20 -0.02 -9.83
CA GLY A 336 11.65 -1.42 -10.00
C GLY A 336 10.51 -2.41 -10.28
N ARG A 337 9.41 -1.97 -10.90
CA ARG A 337 8.24 -2.80 -11.24
C ARG A 337 8.37 -3.43 -12.63
N ALA A 338 7.55 -4.46 -12.88
CA ALA A 338 7.44 -5.15 -14.17
C ALA A 338 8.79 -5.68 -14.73
N GLY A 339 9.69 -6.13 -13.82
CA GLY A 339 10.97 -6.71 -14.23
C GLY A 339 12.08 -5.70 -14.58
N ARG A 340 11.83 -4.39 -14.44
CA ARG A 340 12.84 -3.33 -14.65
C ARG A 340 13.61 -3.05 -13.37
N SER A 341 14.86 -2.56 -13.49
CA SER A 341 15.62 -2.01 -12.37
C SER A 341 15.04 -0.66 -11.95
N GLY A 342 15.09 -0.34 -10.67
CA GLY A 342 14.67 0.94 -10.11
C GLY A 342 15.80 1.60 -9.34
N VAL A 343 15.73 2.90 -9.13
CA VAL A 343 16.71 3.65 -8.34
C VAL A 343 16.02 4.36 -7.19
N ALA A 344 16.60 4.27 -5.98
CA ALA A 344 16.10 4.93 -4.79
C ALA A 344 17.22 5.72 -4.08
N TYR A 345 17.05 7.03 -4.00
CA TYR A 345 17.92 7.92 -3.23
C TYR A 345 17.27 8.27 -1.91
N SER A 346 18.08 8.33 -0.86
CA SER A 346 17.62 8.72 0.47
C SER A 346 18.49 9.82 1.05
N PHE A 347 17.88 10.90 1.46
CA PHE A 347 18.60 11.99 2.16
C PHE A 347 18.50 11.75 3.66
N CYS A 348 19.64 11.78 4.33
CA CYS A 348 19.74 11.52 5.76
C CYS A 348 20.48 12.66 6.44
N ASP A 349 19.76 13.43 7.26
CA ASP A 349 20.39 14.37 8.17
C ASP A 349 20.77 13.70 9.50
N ALA A 350 21.45 14.44 10.37
CA ALA A 350 21.92 13.92 11.65
C ALA A 350 20.77 13.42 12.57
N GLU A 351 19.56 13.99 12.46
CA GLU A 351 18.39 13.55 13.25
C GLU A 351 17.81 12.23 12.75
N GLU A 352 18.02 11.91 11.47
CA GLU A 352 17.44 10.74 10.79
C GLU A 352 18.33 9.48 10.82
N VAL A 353 19.55 9.58 11.34
CA VAL A 353 20.48 8.42 11.46
C VAL A 353 19.86 7.24 12.21
N PRO A 354 19.07 7.41 13.28
CA PRO A 354 18.36 6.29 13.91
C PRO A 354 17.40 5.59 12.95
N TYR A 355 16.63 6.32 12.16
CA TYR A 355 15.68 5.77 11.19
C TYR A 355 16.41 4.98 10.09
N LEU A 356 17.52 5.51 9.57
CA LEU A 356 18.34 4.79 8.60
C LEU A 356 18.83 3.45 9.15
N LYS A 357 19.24 3.41 10.41
CA LYS A 357 19.70 2.18 11.07
C LYS A 357 18.58 1.14 11.17
N ASP A 358 17.38 1.57 11.57
CA ASP A 358 16.23 0.67 11.70
C ASP A 358 15.77 0.16 10.32
N ILE A 359 15.80 1.00 9.29
CA ILE A 359 15.56 0.62 7.90
C ILE A 359 16.57 -0.43 7.44
N GLN A 360 17.88 -0.20 7.61
CA GLN A 360 18.93 -1.14 7.22
C GLN A 360 18.82 -2.48 7.96
N LYS A 361 18.39 -2.45 9.23
CA LYS A 361 18.10 -3.66 10.00
C LYS A 361 16.92 -4.44 9.42
N LEU A 362 15.84 -3.76 9.02
CA LEU A 362 14.68 -4.39 8.42
C LEU A 362 15.00 -5.05 7.08
N ILE A 363 15.73 -4.32 6.20
CA ILE A 363 16.07 -4.82 4.85
C ILE A 363 17.26 -5.81 4.84
N GLY A 364 17.93 -6.00 5.99
CA GLY A 364 19.04 -6.94 6.15
C GLY A 364 20.34 -6.54 5.44
N LYS A 365 20.44 -5.30 4.93
CA LYS A 365 21.62 -4.82 4.19
C LYS A 365 21.94 -3.36 4.50
N GLN A 366 23.23 -2.99 4.33
CA GLN A 366 23.66 -1.61 4.39
C GLN A 366 23.34 -0.91 3.07
N ILE A 367 22.79 0.32 3.15
CA ILE A 367 22.56 1.14 1.97
C ILE A 367 23.88 1.85 1.64
N PRO A 368 24.41 1.73 0.41
CA PRO A 368 25.63 2.40 0.01
C PRO A 368 25.55 3.91 0.18
N VAL A 369 26.61 4.52 0.67
CA VAL A 369 26.70 5.98 0.78
C VAL A 369 27.11 6.54 -0.58
N ALA A 370 26.28 7.42 -1.12
CA ALA A 370 26.64 8.16 -2.31
C ALA A 370 27.66 9.24 -1.93
N GLY A 371 28.89 9.07 -2.38
CA GLY A 371 30.00 9.99 -2.08
C GLY A 371 30.16 11.11 -3.11
N GLY A 372 30.94 12.15 -2.74
CA GLY A 372 31.42 13.15 -3.69
C GLY A 372 30.45 14.27 -4.07
N ASN A 373 29.40 14.49 -3.27
CA ASN A 373 28.55 15.65 -3.48
C ASN A 373 29.02 16.89 -2.70
N GLU A 374 28.87 18.06 -3.28
CA GLU A 374 29.29 19.35 -2.71
C GLU A 374 28.52 19.74 -1.43
N PHE A 375 27.41 19.04 -1.11
CA PHE A 375 26.56 19.27 0.05
C PHE A 375 26.96 18.40 1.25
N GLU A 376 27.97 17.54 1.10
CA GLU A 376 28.49 16.68 2.17
C GLU A 376 29.56 17.46 2.98
N THR A 377 29.15 18.15 4.02
CA THR A 377 30.05 18.92 4.88
C THR A 377 30.78 18.02 5.90
N ALA A 378 31.95 18.44 6.37
CA ALA A 378 32.70 17.76 7.43
C ALA A 378 31.85 17.67 8.73
N ASP A 379 31.03 18.67 9.00
CA ASP A 379 30.17 18.74 10.18
C ASP A 379 29.05 17.68 10.13
N VAL A 380 28.47 17.43 8.95
CA VAL A 380 27.50 16.34 8.77
C VAL A 380 28.16 14.98 8.97
N LYS A 381 29.35 14.76 8.42
CA LYS A 381 30.11 13.53 8.64
C LYS A 381 30.42 13.31 10.12
N ALA A 382 30.86 14.35 10.83
CA ALA A 382 31.15 14.30 12.26
C ALA A 382 29.88 14.02 13.08
N ALA A 383 28.78 14.74 12.84
CA ALA A 383 27.51 14.55 13.53
C ALA A 383 26.89 13.17 13.28
N VAL A 384 27.01 12.64 12.07
CA VAL A 384 26.58 11.27 11.71
C VAL A 384 27.44 10.22 12.42
N ALA A 385 28.77 10.44 12.49
CA ALA A 385 29.69 9.54 13.19
C ALA A 385 29.40 9.53 14.71
N GLU A 386 29.21 10.71 15.31
CA GLU A 386 28.91 10.88 16.73
C GLU A 386 27.57 10.22 17.12
N LYS A 387 26.52 10.40 16.34
CA LYS A 387 25.23 9.71 16.55
C LYS A 387 25.33 8.18 16.33
N LYS A 388 26.11 7.72 15.36
CA LYS A 388 26.37 6.27 15.19
C LYS A 388 27.04 5.67 16.43
N GLU A 389 28.01 6.37 17.02
CA GLU A 389 28.69 5.95 18.25
C GLU A 389 27.77 6.00 19.48
N ALA A 390 26.99 7.07 19.65
CA ALA A 390 26.02 7.21 20.75
C ALA A 390 25.00 6.07 20.73
N ILE A 391 24.43 5.75 19.57
CA ILE A 391 23.48 4.63 19.41
C ILE A 391 24.15 3.29 19.72
N LYS A 392 25.42 3.11 19.33
CA LYS A 392 26.18 1.89 19.61
C LYS A 392 26.47 1.72 21.11
N GLN A 393 26.72 2.83 21.81
CA GLN A 393 26.92 2.84 23.28
C GLN A 393 25.61 2.56 24.01
N GLU A 394 24.52 3.15 23.57
CA GLU A 394 23.20 2.90 24.19
C GLU A 394 22.72 1.45 24.03
N SER A 395 22.93 0.85 22.86
CA SER A 395 22.66 -0.56 22.62
C SER A 395 23.53 -1.49 23.48
N LYS A 396 24.81 -1.16 23.71
CA LYS A 396 25.69 -1.89 24.64
C LYS A 396 25.21 -1.76 26.09
N ARG A 397 24.78 -0.57 26.50
CA ARG A 397 24.22 -0.35 27.85
C ARG A 397 22.92 -1.14 28.06
N ARG A 398 21.99 -1.15 27.11
CA ARG A 398 20.76 -1.97 27.18
C ARG A 398 21.06 -3.46 27.31
N ASN A 399 21.99 -4.01 26.54
CA ASN A 399 22.37 -5.39 26.62
C ASN A 399 23.09 -5.74 27.96
N MET A 400 23.85 -4.81 28.52
CA MET A 400 24.52 -4.99 29.80
C MET A 400 23.54 -4.94 31.00
N PHE A 401 22.48 -4.14 30.92
CA PHE A 401 21.43 -4.07 31.94
C PHE A 401 20.37 -5.18 31.78
N GLY A 402 20.10 -5.65 30.56
CA GLY A 402 19.17 -6.78 30.29
C GLY A 402 19.70 -8.10 30.84
N SER A 403 20.99 -8.38 30.72
CA SER A 403 21.59 -9.62 31.23
C SER A 403 21.66 -9.72 32.76
N LYS A 404 21.62 -8.59 33.50
CA LYS A 404 21.60 -8.59 34.96
C LYS A 404 20.23 -8.85 35.57
N ARG A 405 19.14 -8.60 34.83
CA ARG A 405 17.78 -8.85 35.38
C ARG A 405 17.34 -10.31 35.26
N ASP A 406 17.74 -11.03 34.24
CA ASP A 406 17.36 -12.42 34.05
C ASP A 406 18.06 -13.39 35.06
N GLY A 407 19.29 -13.09 35.45
CA GLY A 407 20.06 -13.94 36.37
C GLY A 407 19.54 -13.96 37.81
N SER A 408 18.86 -12.90 38.26
CA SER A 408 18.32 -12.81 39.62
C SER A 408 16.93 -13.46 39.76
N PHE A 409 16.11 -13.37 38.73
CA PHE A 409 14.78 -13.97 38.71
C PHE A 409 14.83 -15.51 38.74
N TRP A 410 15.73 -16.10 37.94
CA TRP A 410 15.94 -17.55 37.88
C TRP A 410 16.61 -18.11 39.13
N ARG A 411 17.51 -17.37 39.80
CA ARG A 411 18.11 -17.79 41.07
C ARG A 411 17.10 -17.82 42.22
N ASN A 412 16.20 -16.85 42.30
CA ASN A 412 15.17 -16.80 43.31
C ASN A 412 14.09 -17.87 43.10
N LYS A 413 13.74 -18.23 41.86
CA LYS A 413 12.80 -19.31 41.58
C LYS A 413 13.36 -20.68 41.96
N LYS A 414 14.64 -20.96 41.67
CA LYS A 414 15.31 -22.20 42.11
C LYS A 414 15.45 -22.33 43.66
N ARG A 415 15.61 -21.21 44.40
CA ARG A 415 15.62 -21.22 45.87
C ARG A 415 14.24 -21.46 46.48
N ALA A 416 13.18 -20.94 45.87
CA ALA A 416 11.81 -21.17 46.31
C ALA A 416 11.37 -22.64 46.09
N GLU A 417 11.75 -23.23 44.97
CA GLU A 417 11.46 -24.64 44.65
C GLU A 417 12.25 -25.62 45.53
N ALA A 418 13.49 -25.30 45.90
CA ALA A 418 14.30 -26.12 46.80
C ALA A 418 13.86 -26.01 48.28
N GLY A 419 13.22 -24.90 48.68
CA GLY A 419 12.63 -24.72 50.02
C GLY A 419 11.37 -25.56 50.22
N ASN A 420 10.53 -25.67 49.21
CA ASN A 420 9.29 -26.46 49.27
C ASN A 420 9.51 -27.98 49.28
N GLN A 421 10.61 -28.49 48.74
CA GLN A 421 10.93 -29.93 48.79
C GLN A 421 11.49 -30.39 50.16
N LYS A 422 12.04 -29.47 50.98
CA LYS A 422 12.52 -29.79 52.33
C LYS A 422 11.41 -29.81 53.37
N THR A 423 10.30 -29.10 53.14
CA THR A 423 9.14 -29.10 54.06
C THR A 423 8.19 -30.29 53.83
N ALA A 424 8.19 -30.88 52.63
CA ALA A 424 7.38 -32.06 52.33
C ALA A 424 7.98 -33.37 52.87
N LYS A 425 9.31 -33.44 53.11
CA LYS A 425 10.00 -34.61 53.70
C LYS A 425 10.04 -34.65 55.22
N LYS A 426 9.43 -33.71 55.95
CA LYS A 426 9.32 -33.68 57.44
C LYS A 426 7.91 -33.95 57.89
N LYS A 427 6.99 -34.35 57.04
CA LYS A 427 5.57 -34.70 57.39
C LYS A 427 5.13 -36.05 56.84
N SER A 428 6.06 -36.97 56.62
CA SER A 428 5.78 -38.40 56.45
C SER A 428 6.51 -39.22 57.52
#